data_b27b23b82560b3a7d42db93edfa42404
#
_entry.id   b27b23b82560b3a7d42db93edfa42404
#
_cell.length_a   1.000
_cell.length_b   1.000
_cell.length_c   1.000
_cell.angle_alpha   90.00
_cell.angle_beta   90.00
_cell.angle_gamma   90.00
#
_symmetry.space_group_name_H-M   'P 1'
#
loop_
_entity.id
_entity.type
_entity.pdbx_description
1 polymer ?
#
loop_
_entity_poly.entity_id
_entity_poly.type
_entity_poly.pdbx_seq_one_letter_code
_entity_poly.pdbx_strand_id
1 'polypeptide(L)'
;MRRCLILCLFTFISSLVCWADAGKDAYLFRKVDYQQGLSNSAVLCLYQDKAGLMWFGTYDGVNCYDGKGIEVFRSDFSMKKTLSNNVIHSIQQADSSCLWITTHLGVNRFSQDSRQVVGYYDFTGDYYLHSNPKGDTWVVSNEG
;
A
#
# COMPACT_ATOMS: atom_id res chain seq x y z
N MET A 1 -63.66 -3.06 -22.65
CA MET A 1 -63.20 -3.19 -21.24
C MET A 1 -62.00 -4.14 -21.07
N ARG A 2 -61.96 -5.37 -21.68
CA ARG A 2 -60.82 -6.30 -21.53
C ARG A 2 -59.48 -5.77 -22.04
N ARG A 3 -59.43 -4.95 -23.09
CA ARG A 3 -58.17 -4.42 -23.66
C ARG A 3 -57.56 -3.31 -22.82
N CYS A 4 -58.33 -2.49 -22.10
CA CYS A 4 -57.83 -1.48 -21.18
C CYS A 4 -57.24 -2.11 -19.91
N LEU A 5 -57.78 -3.22 -19.42
CA LEU A 5 -57.29 -3.93 -18.24
C LEU A 5 -55.91 -4.54 -18.46
N ILE A 6 -55.67 -5.06 -19.65
CA ILE A 6 -54.36 -5.65 -20.04
C ILE A 6 -53.28 -4.55 -20.16
N LEU A 7 -53.61 -3.39 -20.71
CA LEU A 7 -52.69 -2.24 -20.80
C LEU A 7 -52.32 -1.72 -19.41
N CYS A 8 -53.28 -1.61 -18.50
CA CYS A 8 -53.01 -1.17 -17.11
C CYS A 8 -52.12 -2.15 -16.34
N LEU A 9 -52.31 -3.49 -16.58
CA LEU A 9 -51.45 -4.51 -15.97
C LEU A 9 -50.00 -4.43 -16.48
N PHE A 10 -49.82 -4.19 -17.79
CA PHE A 10 -48.45 -4.03 -18.35
C PHE A 10 -47.72 -2.80 -17.86
N THR A 11 -48.41 -1.67 -17.65
CA THR A 11 -47.79 -0.46 -17.08
C THR A 11 -47.47 -0.61 -15.59
N PHE A 12 -48.27 -1.40 -14.85
CA PHE A 12 -47.97 -1.67 -13.43
C PHE A 12 -46.81 -2.63 -13.24
N ILE A 13 -46.61 -3.61 -14.14
CA ILE A 13 -45.46 -4.53 -14.09
C ILE A 13 -44.18 -3.82 -14.49
N SER A 14 -44.21 -2.85 -15.42
CA SER A 14 -43.03 -2.09 -15.81
C SER A 14 -42.54 -1.11 -14.73
N SER A 15 -43.42 -0.65 -13.83
CA SER A 15 -43.02 0.21 -12.70
C SER A 15 -42.43 -0.57 -11.51
N LEU A 16 -42.65 -1.88 -11.43
CA LEU A 16 -42.08 -2.73 -10.39
C LEU A 16 -40.63 -3.18 -10.69
N VAL A 17 -40.19 -3.07 -11.94
CA VAL A 17 -38.83 -3.49 -12.32
C VAL A 17 -37.78 -2.42 -12.11
N CYS A 18 -38.17 -1.17 -11.81
CA CYS A 18 -37.24 -0.03 -11.63
C CYS A 18 -36.74 0.16 -10.19
N TRP A 19 -37.02 -0.78 -9.26
CA TRP A 19 -36.56 -0.74 -7.87
C TRP A 19 -35.55 -1.84 -7.53
N ALA A 20 -34.92 -2.41 -8.54
CA ALA A 20 -33.82 -3.31 -8.32
C ALA A 20 -32.50 -2.54 -8.43
N ASP A 21 -31.79 -2.56 -7.33
CA ASP A 21 -30.36 -2.32 -7.22
C ASP A 21 -29.86 -0.87 -7.17
N ALA A 22 -30.24 -0.17 -6.11
CA ALA A 22 -29.22 0.69 -5.47
C ALA A 22 -28.32 -0.28 -4.69
N GLY A 23 -27.34 -0.88 -5.38
CA GLY A 23 -26.32 -1.70 -4.77
C GLY A 23 -25.65 -0.88 -3.69
N LYS A 24 -25.98 -1.14 -2.43
CA LYS A 24 -25.18 -0.65 -1.31
C LYS A 24 -23.87 -1.37 -1.46
N ASP A 25 -22.85 -0.68 -1.97
CA ASP A 25 -21.49 -1.15 -1.90
C ASP A 25 -21.21 -1.48 -0.44
N ALA A 26 -21.29 -2.76 -0.09
CA ALA A 26 -21.01 -3.22 1.26
C ALA A 26 -19.50 -3.20 1.43
N TYR A 27 -18.96 -2.12 1.98
CA TYR A 27 -17.54 -2.04 2.32
C TYR A 27 -17.25 -3.04 3.43
N LEU A 28 -16.37 -4.00 3.14
CA LEU A 28 -15.85 -4.95 4.11
C LEU A 28 -14.55 -4.39 4.70
N PHE A 29 -14.58 -3.99 5.94
CA PHE A 29 -13.37 -3.58 6.67
C PHE A 29 -12.71 -4.79 7.32
N ARG A 30 -11.40 -4.95 7.07
CA ARG A 30 -10.57 -5.94 7.75
C ARG A 30 -9.50 -5.21 8.56
N LYS A 31 -9.41 -5.54 9.83
CA LYS A 31 -8.33 -5.06 10.69
C LYS A 31 -7.07 -5.87 10.42
N VAL A 32 -5.93 -5.20 10.30
CA VAL A 32 -4.60 -5.80 10.23
C VAL A 32 -3.80 -5.24 11.41
N ASP A 33 -3.39 -6.10 12.34
CA ASP A 33 -2.63 -5.72 13.52
C ASP A 33 -1.54 -6.77 13.87
N TYR A 34 -0.96 -6.69 15.07
CA TYR A 34 0.07 -7.61 15.51
C TYR A 34 -0.40 -9.09 15.55
N GLN A 35 -1.70 -9.34 15.72
CA GLN A 35 -2.25 -10.72 15.71
C GLN A 35 -2.15 -11.35 14.31
N GLN A 36 -2.16 -10.55 13.27
CA GLN A 36 -1.93 -10.96 11.90
C GLN A 36 -0.45 -10.93 11.50
N GLY A 37 0.45 -10.55 12.42
CA GLY A 37 1.89 -10.53 12.19
C GLY A 37 2.51 -9.17 11.87
N LEU A 38 1.74 -8.07 12.02
CA LEU A 38 2.29 -6.73 11.85
C LEU A 38 3.37 -6.46 12.90
N SER A 39 4.53 -5.97 12.46
CA SER A 39 5.70 -5.77 13.32
C SER A 39 5.48 -4.74 14.43
N ASN A 40 4.66 -3.71 14.15
CA ASN A 40 4.28 -2.66 15.10
C ASN A 40 2.91 -2.09 14.72
N SER A 41 2.07 -1.78 15.71
CA SER A 41 0.72 -1.24 15.51
C SER A 41 0.72 0.22 15.01
N ALA A 42 1.82 0.95 15.18
CA ALA A 42 1.96 2.30 14.66
C ALA A 42 2.48 2.25 13.22
N VAL A 43 1.55 2.29 12.27
CA VAL A 43 1.83 2.38 10.84
C VAL A 43 2.06 3.85 10.48
N LEU A 44 3.25 4.16 9.94
CA LEU A 44 3.67 5.51 9.56
C LEU A 44 3.36 5.81 8.09
N CYS A 45 3.45 4.79 7.22
CA CYS A 45 3.16 4.91 5.81
C CYS A 45 2.62 3.59 5.25
N LEU A 46 1.94 3.68 4.11
CA LEU A 46 1.47 2.52 3.36
C LEU A 46 1.65 2.76 1.86
N TYR A 47 1.88 1.68 1.14
CA TYR A 47 2.03 1.69 -0.31
C TYR A 47 1.46 0.39 -0.88
N GLN A 48 0.71 0.46 -1.98
CA GLN A 48 0.30 -0.72 -2.74
C GLN A 48 1.10 -0.79 -4.03
N ASP A 49 1.79 -1.90 -4.23
CA ASP A 49 2.57 -2.11 -5.45
C ASP A 49 1.69 -2.58 -6.64
N LYS A 50 2.31 -2.67 -7.82
CA LYS A 50 1.62 -3.08 -9.05
C LYS A 50 1.16 -4.55 -9.04
N ALA A 51 1.73 -5.38 -8.18
CA ALA A 51 1.31 -6.78 -7.97
C ALA A 51 0.13 -6.88 -6.99
N GLY A 52 -0.28 -5.75 -6.38
CA GLY A 52 -1.36 -5.68 -5.41
C GLY A 52 -0.93 -5.99 -3.97
N LEU A 53 0.37 -6.19 -3.72
CA LEU A 53 0.89 -6.36 -2.37
C LEU A 53 0.80 -5.03 -1.61
N MET A 54 0.40 -5.11 -0.34
CA MET A 54 0.36 -3.95 0.56
C MET A 54 1.63 -3.90 1.41
N TRP A 55 2.29 -2.77 1.38
CA TRP A 55 3.51 -2.50 2.13
C TRP A 55 3.21 -1.49 3.24
N PHE A 56 3.53 -1.86 4.48
CA PHE A 56 3.33 -1.01 5.66
C PHE A 56 4.68 -0.67 6.26
N GLY A 57 4.99 0.61 6.33
CA GLY A 57 6.13 1.12 7.08
C GLY A 57 5.71 1.44 8.51
N THR A 58 6.47 0.93 9.48
CA THR A 58 6.19 1.08 10.90
C THR A 58 7.39 1.61 11.66
N TYR A 59 7.29 1.74 12.99
CA TYR A 59 8.45 1.98 13.85
C TYR A 59 9.38 0.76 13.99
N ASP A 60 8.97 -0.42 13.51
CA ASP A 60 9.74 -1.67 13.66
C ASP A 60 9.86 -2.44 12.35
N GLY A 61 10.19 -1.74 11.27
CA GLY A 61 10.47 -2.30 9.97
C GLY A 61 9.35 -2.15 8.95
N VAL A 62 9.59 -2.76 7.79
CA VAL A 62 8.65 -2.82 6.67
C VAL A 62 7.92 -4.15 6.69
N ASN A 63 6.63 -4.11 6.45
CA ASN A 63 5.75 -5.27 6.43
C ASN A 63 5.12 -5.41 5.04
N CYS A 64 5.25 -6.57 4.42
CA CYS A 64 4.62 -6.90 3.15
C CYS A 64 3.46 -7.86 3.39
N TYR A 65 2.25 -7.46 3.01
CA TYR A 65 1.02 -8.22 3.15
C TYR A 65 0.48 -8.66 1.78
N ASP A 66 0.26 -9.95 1.60
CA ASP A 66 -0.24 -10.56 0.37
C ASP A 66 -1.75 -10.90 0.40
N GLY A 67 -2.47 -10.43 1.42
CA GLY A 67 -3.87 -10.78 1.64
C GLY A 67 -4.08 -11.98 2.57
N LYS A 68 -3.02 -12.74 2.88
CA LYS A 68 -3.05 -13.95 3.72
C LYS A 68 -2.11 -13.88 4.92
N GLY A 69 -0.88 -13.43 4.69
CA GLY A 69 0.16 -13.34 5.70
C GLY A 69 1.00 -12.08 5.57
N ILE A 70 1.81 -11.82 6.59
CA ILE A 70 2.72 -10.69 6.65
C ILE A 70 4.16 -11.19 6.72
N GLU A 71 5.00 -10.70 5.81
CA GLU A 71 6.44 -10.85 5.85
C GLU A 71 7.06 -9.55 6.39
N VAL A 72 7.99 -9.65 7.34
CA VAL A 72 8.58 -8.48 8.01
C VAL A 72 10.05 -8.35 7.67
N PHE A 73 10.45 -7.15 7.26
CA PHE A 73 11.83 -6.79 6.96
C PHE A 73 12.33 -5.77 7.97
N ARG A 74 13.46 -6.08 8.60
CA ARG A 74 14.10 -5.26 9.62
C ARG A 74 15.55 -4.96 9.29
N SER A 75 16.09 -3.96 9.97
CA SER A 75 17.53 -3.74 10.04
C SER A 75 18.17 -4.83 10.89
N ASP A 76 19.28 -5.39 10.39
CA ASP A 76 20.15 -6.29 11.15
C ASP A 76 21.60 -5.88 10.89
N PHE A 77 22.24 -5.31 11.88
CA PHE A 77 23.63 -4.84 11.78
C PHE A 77 24.66 -5.96 11.60
N SER A 78 24.29 -7.20 11.91
CA SER A 78 25.13 -8.38 11.68
C SER A 78 25.07 -8.89 10.25
N MET A 79 24.01 -8.53 9.50
CA MET A 79 23.77 -8.98 8.14
C MET A 79 23.88 -7.83 7.14
N LYS A 80 24.45 -8.13 5.96
CA LYS A 80 24.47 -7.22 4.81
C LYS A 80 23.11 -7.29 4.09
N LYS A 81 22.77 -6.21 3.38
CA LYS A 81 21.57 -6.12 2.53
C LYS A 81 20.21 -6.09 3.30
N THR A 82 20.23 -5.68 4.54
CA THR A 82 19.04 -5.37 5.35
C THR A 82 18.76 -3.87 5.36
N LEU A 83 17.63 -3.48 5.90
CA LEU A 83 17.28 -2.05 6.04
C LEU A 83 18.32 -1.30 6.90
N SER A 84 18.55 -0.04 6.59
CA SER A 84 19.46 0.81 7.37
C SER A 84 18.94 1.15 8.77
N ASN A 85 17.61 1.19 8.94
CA ASN A 85 16.96 1.42 10.23
C ASN A 85 15.54 0.84 10.21
N ASN A 86 14.96 0.61 11.40
CA ASN A 86 13.60 0.06 11.55
C ASN A 86 12.49 1.12 11.53
N VAL A 87 12.81 2.40 11.74
CA VAL A 87 11.83 3.48 11.65
C VAL A 87 11.64 3.87 10.19
N ILE A 88 10.47 3.56 9.65
CA ILE A 88 10.17 3.75 8.22
C ILE A 88 9.33 5.00 8.02
N HIS A 89 9.81 5.94 7.22
CA HIS A 89 9.13 7.19 6.94
C HIS A 89 8.27 7.15 5.68
N SER A 90 8.77 6.54 4.60
CA SER A 90 7.99 6.40 3.36
C SER A 90 8.37 5.16 2.56
N ILE A 91 7.46 4.73 1.70
CA ILE A 91 7.64 3.65 0.74
C ILE A 91 7.08 4.11 -0.60
N GLN A 92 7.87 4.00 -1.68
CA GLN A 92 7.47 4.39 -3.03
C GLN A 92 8.08 3.43 -4.06
N GLN A 93 7.48 3.36 -5.25
CA GLN A 93 8.07 2.63 -6.37
C GLN A 93 9.33 3.34 -6.85
N ALA A 94 10.43 2.58 -6.98
CA ALA A 94 11.67 3.03 -7.60
C ALA A 94 11.65 2.74 -9.11
N ASP A 95 11.38 1.49 -9.46
CA ASP A 95 11.27 0.97 -10.83
C ASP A 95 10.34 -0.26 -10.87
N SER A 96 10.40 -1.07 -11.90
CA SER A 96 9.51 -2.24 -12.07
C SER A 96 9.67 -3.31 -10.97
N SER A 97 10.83 -3.38 -10.31
CA SER A 97 11.19 -4.46 -9.37
C SER A 97 11.73 -3.97 -8.04
N CYS A 98 11.88 -2.67 -7.84
CA CYS A 98 12.45 -2.09 -6.64
C CYS A 98 11.54 -1.03 -6.01
N LEU A 99 11.63 -0.95 -4.69
CA LEU A 99 11.02 0.11 -3.88
C LEU A 99 12.11 1.03 -3.31
N TRP A 100 11.80 2.31 -3.22
CA TRP A 100 12.48 3.24 -2.34
C TRP A 100 11.85 3.16 -0.96
N ILE A 101 12.64 2.89 0.05
CA ILE A 101 12.23 2.84 1.45
C ILE A 101 13.08 3.85 2.21
N THR A 102 12.44 4.91 2.70
CA THR A 102 13.12 5.90 3.54
C THR A 102 13.02 5.51 4.99
N THR A 103 14.12 5.62 5.70
CA THR A 103 14.22 5.30 7.11
C THR A 103 14.80 6.49 7.87
N HIS A 104 14.91 6.38 9.19
CA HIS A 104 15.55 7.43 9.99
C HIS A 104 17.05 7.63 9.66
N LEU A 105 17.73 6.65 9.04
CA LEU A 105 19.16 6.72 8.72
C LEU A 105 19.46 6.78 7.22
N GLY A 106 18.47 7.01 6.35
CA GLY A 106 18.73 7.15 4.94
C GLY A 106 17.74 6.40 4.05
N VAL A 107 18.07 6.33 2.76
CA VAL A 107 17.23 5.77 1.71
C VAL A 107 17.74 4.40 1.29
N ASN A 108 16.89 3.41 1.32
CA ASN A 108 17.17 2.05 0.89
C ASN A 108 16.50 1.78 -0.46
N ARG A 109 17.23 1.22 -1.42
CA ARG A 109 16.66 0.62 -2.60
C ARG A 109 16.44 -0.87 -2.31
N PHE A 110 15.18 -1.26 -2.18
CA PHE A 110 14.78 -2.62 -1.81
C PHE A 110 14.29 -3.37 -3.06
N SER A 111 14.88 -4.51 -3.34
CA SER A 111 14.43 -5.39 -4.44
C SER A 111 13.27 -6.25 -3.97
N GLN A 112 12.14 -6.17 -4.68
CA GLN A 112 10.96 -6.98 -4.42
C GLN A 112 11.19 -8.45 -4.79
N ASP A 113 12.03 -8.73 -5.79
CA ASP A 113 12.33 -10.09 -6.26
C ASP A 113 13.24 -10.84 -5.28
N SER A 114 14.36 -10.22 -4.88
CA SER A 114 15.33 -10.84 -3.97
C SER A 114 14.99 -10.68 -2.50
N ARG A 115 13.98 -9.83 -2.17
CA ARG A 115 13.58 -9.50 -0.79
C ARG A 115 14.73 -8.94 0.06
N GLN A 116 15.59 -8.12 -0.57
CA GLN A 116 16.80 -7.59 0.05
C GLN A 116 17.04 -6.13 -0.37
N VAL A 117 17.78 -5.40 0.46
CA VAL A 117 18.31 -4.10 0.10
C VAL A 117 19.47 -4.28 -0.91
N VAL A 118 19.35 -3.63 -2.05
CA VAL A 118 20.35 -3.68 -3.14
C VAL A 118 21.11 -2.37 -3.30
N GLY A 119 20.68 -1.31 -2.63
CA GLY A 119 21.35 0.00 -2.59
C GLY A 119 20.99 0.76 -1.32
N TYR A 120 21.95 1.54 -0.83
CA TYR A 120 21.76 2.39 0.35
C TYR A 120 22.40 3.74 0.09
N TYR A 121 21.69 4.79 0.47
CA TYR A 121 22.12 6.19 0.38
C TYR A 121 21.95 6.83 1.75
N ASP A 122 23.07 7.28 2.31
CA ASP A 122 23.11 7.94 3.61
C ASP A 122 22.64 9.39 3.48
N PHE A 123 21.61 9.74 4.23
CA PHE A 123 21.13 11.10 4.37
C PHE A 123 20.89 11.37 5.85
N THR A 124 21.38 12.49 6.33
CA THR A 124 21.13 12.98 7.68
C THR A 124 20.08 14.09 7.66
N GLY A 125 19.31 14.22 8.74
CA GLY A 125 18.26 15.24 8.85
C GLY A 125 16.92 14.80 8.26
N ASP A 126 16.01 15.76 8.13
CA ASP A 126 14.70 15.54 7.53
C ASP A 126 14.79 15.63 6.00
N TYR A 127 14.34 14.60 5.31
CA TYR A 127 14.33 14.56 3.86
C TYR A 127 13.05 13.91 3.33
N TYR A 128 12.69 14.30 2.11
CA TYR A 128 11.54 13.78 1.38
C TYR A 128 11.98 13.22 0.03
N LEU A 129 11.39 12.10 -0.36
CA LEU A 129 11.55 11.52 -1.67
C LEU A 129 10.36 11.89 -2.55
N HIS A 130 10.66 12.29 -3.77
CA HIS A 130 9.66 12.48 -4.81
C HIS A 130 10.08 11.75 -6.08
N SER A 131 9.23 10.85 -6.57
CA SER A 131 9.46 10.15 -7.84
C SER A 131 8.42 10.58 -8.86
N ASN A 132 8.87 10.91 -10.09
CA ASN A 132 7.97 11.22 -11.18
C ASN A 132 7.57 9.94 -11.95
N PRO A 133 6.53 10.00 -12.80
CA PRO A 133 6.11 8.86 -13.62
C PRO A 133 7.16 8.37 -14.62
N LYS A 134 8.20 9.17 -14.91
CA LYS A 134 9.31 8.81 -15.81
C LYS A 134 10.41 8.00 -15.10
N GLY A 135 10.36 7.88 -13.77
CA GLY A 135 11.32 7.14 -12.96
C GLY A 135 12.43 7.99 -12.36
N ASP A 136 12.46 9.31 -12.59
CA ASP A 136 13.39 10.19 -11.89
C ASP A 136 12.98 10.32 -10.42
N THR A 137 13.94 10.25 -9.52
CA THR A 137 13.72 10.38 -8.08
C THR A 137 14.58 11.51 -7.53
N TRP A 138 13.95 12.44 -6.82
CA TRP A 138 14.62 13.53 -6.13
C TRP A 138 14.56 13.31 -4.63
N VAL A 139 15.67 13.60 -3.98
CA VAL A 139 15.76 13.72 -2.53
C VAL A 139 15.79 15.21 -2.22
N VAL A 140 14.88 15.68 -1.40
CA VAL A 140 14.82 17.05 -0.92
C VAL A 140 15.10 17.02 0.57
N SER A 141 16.16 17.69 1.02
CA SER A 141 16.49 17.85 2.43
C SER A 141 16.26 19.29 2.89
N ASN A 142 16.02 19.45 4.19
CA ASN A 142 15.85 20.78 4.80
C ASN A 142 17.20 21.50 5.04
N GLU A 143 18.31 20.82 4.80
CA GLU A 143 19.65 21.38 5.01
C GLU A 143 20.28 21.99 3.74
N GLY A 144 19.51 22.13 2.65
CA GLY A 144 19.90 22.84 1.40
C GLY A 144 20.70 22.00 0.43
#